data_496a71d5bce621b8ab67ddecca34f1f5
#
_entry.id   496a71d5bce621b8ab67ddecca34f1f5
#
_cell.length_a   1.000
_cell.length_b   1.000
_cell.length_c   1.000
_cell.angle_alpha   90.00
_cell.angle_beta   90.00
_cell.angle_gamma   90.00
#
_symmetry.space_group_name_H-M   'P 1'
#
loop_
_entity.id
_entity.type
_entity.pdbx_description
1 polymer ?
#
loop_
_entity_poly.entity_id
_entity_poly.type
_entity_poly.pdbx_seq_one_letter_code
_entity_poly.pdbx_strand_id
1 'polypeptide(L)'
;LREGDYQVSATAPGYSPLKRRLTVGSKRNQTFNFELTKLPGRVGFNSEPPGATIFRNGKEIGTTPFTAPIKAGQSTFRYSLDRYLDTEISAVIEGREIAQTLAATLRPAWAEVTIPTTPTGAQVLIDGEVSNFLTPGPAEILQGEHRVTVVLSGYESWSDLVYVHPEERLALAPIQLKKAVATVTVNSHPVGASITLDDKYEGITPSKMSVSPDEPHRARISQVGYRPYEESFTLRSGNTKTISIQLEPLTGEVQIVTDPQKAEVWIDGKRNGDSDITLTLTALPHDIELRLDG
;
A
#
# COMPACT_ATOMS: atom_id res chain seq x y z
N LEU A 1 78.11 15.49 28.91
CA LEU A 1 78.27 14.34 28.04
C LEU A 1 79.49 14.58 27.13
N ARG A 2 80.23 13.52 26.82
CA ARG A 2 81.30 13.55 25.79
C ARG A 2 80.71 13.50 24.40
N GLU A 3 81.41 13.90 23.39
CA GLU A 3 81.03 13.67 22.00
C GLU A 3 80.77 12.20 21.76
N GLY A 4 79.66 11.88 21.04
CA GLY A 4 79.34 10.51 20.75
C GLY A 4 77.80 10.29 20.58
N ASP A 5 77.48 9.04 20.27
CA ASP A 5 76.10 8.59 20.11
C ASP A 5 75.55 8.07 21.45
N TYR A 6 74.37 8.55 21.79
CA TYR A 6 73.65 8.17 23.01
C TYR A 6 72.27 7.65 22.69
N GLN A 7 71.87 6.61 23.40
CA GLN A 7 70.43 6.19 23.38
C GLN A 7 69.77 6.78 24.61
N VAL A 8 68.79 7.63 24.36
CA VAL A 8 67.98 8.23 25.42
C VAL A 8 66.62 7.50 25.45
N SER A 9 66.18 7.13 26.65
CA SER A 9 64.83 6.67 26.91
C SER A 9 64.12 7.62 27.87
N ALA A 10 62.86 7.98 27.55
CA ALA A 10 62.05 8.78 28.44
C ALA A 10 60.72 8.04 28.69
N THR A 11 60.31 7.94 29.94
CA THR A 11 59.10 7.32 30.40
C THR A 11 58.39 8.27 31.35
N ALA A 12 57.03 8.36 31.18
CA ALA A 12 56.14 9.07 32.10
C ALA A 12 54.82 8.32 32.22
N PRO A 13 54.15 8.33 33.39
CA PRO A 13 52.83 7.71 33.53
C PRO A 13 51.83 8.30 32.53
N GLY A 14 51.10 7.43 31.82
CA GLY A 14 50.12 7.83 30.81
C GLY A 14 50.69 8.26 29.45
N TYR A 15 52.00 8.06 29.23
CA TYR A 15 52.65 8.34 27.95
C TYR A 15 53.34 7.09 27.40
N SER A 16 53.41 7.01 26.09
CA SER A 16 54.16 5.95 25.41
C SER A 16 55.66 6.11 25.68
N PRO A 17 56.39 5.03 26.01
CA PRO A 17 57.86 5.09 26.19
C PRO A 17 58.53 5.60 24.91
N LEU A 18 59.38 6.61 25.04
CA LEU A 18 60.17 7.14 23.94
C LEU A 18 61.59 6.58 24.02
N LYS A 19 62.07 6.01 22.93
CA LYS A 19 63.51 5.63 22.77
C LYS A 19 64.02 6.34 21.52
N ARG A 20 65.10 7.15 21.68
CA ARG A 20 65.68 7.91 20.57
C ARG A 20 67.19 7.89 20.65
N ARG A 21 67.85 7.68 19.52
CA ARG A 21 69.29 7.87 19.41
C ARG A 21 69.56 9.37 19.15
N LEU A 22 70.53 9.93 19.81
CA LEU A 22 71.00 11.30 19.56
C LEU A 22 72.50 11.33 19.52
N THR A 23 73.07 12.24 18.74
CA THR A 23 74.51 12.46 18.62
C THR A 23 74.81 13.76 19.31
N VAL A 24 75.71 13.71 20.29
CA VAL A 24 76.29 14.88 20.99
C VAL A 24 77.54 15.26 20.27
N GLY A 25 77.60 16.46 19.71
CA GLY A 25 78.77 17.00 19.05
C GLY A 25 79.56 17.91 19.95
N SER A 26 80.60 18.59 19.40
CA SER A 26 81.53 19.45 20.09
C SER A 26 81.03 20.79 20.61
N LYS A 27 79.78 21.18 20.26
CA LYS A 27 79.18 22.45 20.69
C LYS A 27 78.92 22.48 22.20
N ARG A 28 79.32 23.58 22.86
CA ARG A 28 79.35 23.74 24.33
C ARG A 28 77.95 23.60 24.98
N ASN A 29 76.85 24.00 24.27
CA ASN A 29 75.47 23.88 24.74
C ASN A 29 74.67 23.30 23.63
N GLN A 30 73.99 22.15 23.86
CA GLN A 30 73.06 21.48 22.96
C GLN A 30 71.77 21.19 23.72
N THR A 31 70.63 21.57 23.12
CA THR A 31 69.29 21.32 23.65
C THR A 31 68.63 20.30 22.78
N PHE A 32 68.07 19.26 23.39
CA PHE A 32 67.28 18.24 22.71
C PHE A 32 65.89 18.24 23.30
N ASN A 33 64.87 18.50 22.46
CA ASN A 33 63.44 18.49 22.84
C ASN A 33 62.85 17.14 22.53
N PHE A 34 62.11 16.56 23.49
CA PHE A 34 61.45 15.31 23.37
C PHE A 34 59.96 15.52 23.69
N GLU A 35 59.09 15.24 22.72
CA GLU A 35 57.66 15.18 22.93
C GLU A 35 57.23 13.74 23.21
N LEU A 36 56.59 13.51 24.36
CA LEU A 36 56.01 12.23 24.71
C LEU A 36 54.57 12.17 24.19
N THR A 37 54.26 11.06 23.51
CA THR A 37 52.89 10.82 23.00
C THR A 37 52.01 10.29 24.13
N LYS A 38 50.88 10.94 24.39
CA LYS A 38 49.87 10.47 25.35
C LYS A 38 49.36 9.10 24.94
N LEU A 39 49.23 8.18 25.90
CA LEU A 39 48.46 6.95 25.69
C LEU A 39 47.00 7.27 25.39
N PRO A 40 46.27 6.40 24.69
CA PRO A 40 44.83 6.59 24.47
C PRO A 40 44.07 6.76 25.78
N GLY A 41 42.97 7.52 25.76
CA GLY A 41 42.00 7.57 26.86
C GLY A 41 41.04 6.38 26.78
N ARG A 42 40.46 5.98 27.90
CA ARG A 42 39.43 4.95 27.97
C ARG A 42 38.07 5.63 27.88
N VAL A 43 37.43 5.56 26.71
CA VAL A 43 36.12 6.23 26.47
C VAL A 43 35.01 5.24 26.50
N GLY A 44 34.09 5.41 27.46
CA GLY A 44 32.78 4.73 27.48
C GLY A 44 31.79 5.46 26.61
N PHE A 45 31.10 4.72 25.77
CA PHE A 45 30.03 5.22 24.88
C PHE A 45 28.68 4.68 25.32
N ASN A 46 27.73 5.57 25.59
CA ASN A 46 26.37 5.24 25.97
C ASN A 46 25.36 5.97 25.05
N SER A 47 24.19 5.40 24.87
CA SER A 47 23.05 6.07 24.22
C SER A 47 21.74 5.70 24.89
N GLU A 48 20.75 6.58 24.76
CA GLU A 48 19.35 6.34 25.10
C GLU A 48 18.52 6.58 23.84
N PRO A 49 17.86 5.54 23.28
CA PRO A 49 17.96 4.13 23.68
C PRO A 49 19.35 3.53 23.40
N PRO A 50 19.70 2.41 24.07
CA PRO A 50 20.94 1.69 23.80
C PRO A 50 20.94 1.01 22.44
N GLY A 51 22.12 0.58 21.97
CA GLY A 51 22.24 -0.13 20.68
C GLY A 51 22.67 0.77 19.52
N ALA A 52 23.03 2.03 19.77
CA ALA A 52 23.53 2.90 18.71
C ALA A 52 24.90 2.47 18.23
N THR A 53 25.11 2.39 16.93
CA THR A 53 26.42 2.21 16.29
C THR A 53 27.18 3.52 16.31
N ILE A 54 28.41 3.46 16.76
CA ILE A 54 29.31 4.64 16.87
C ILE A 54 30.27 4.67 15.71
N PHE A 55 30.30 5.79 15.01
CA PHE A 55 31.24 6.05 13.93
C PHE A 55 32.23 7.15 14.34
N ARG A 56 33.49 6.92 14.01
CA ARG A 56 34.56 7.94 14.11
C ARG A 56 35.27 8.05 12.77
N ASN A 57 35.34 9.24 12.20
CA ASN A 57 35.91 9.47 10.86
C ASN A 57 35.32 8.51 9.80
N GLY A 58 34.00 8.28 9.81
CA GLY A 58 33.30 7.38 8.90
C GLY A 58 33.49 5.88 9.16
N LYS A 59 34.35 5.49 10.12
CA LYS A 59 34.59 4.08 10.49
C LYS A 59 33.82 3.71 11.74
N GLU A 60 33.11 2.60 11.71
CA GLU A 60 32.50 2.00 12.89
C GLU A 60 33.53 1.59 13.93
N ILE A 61 33.25 1.88 15.20
CA ILE A 61 34.14 1.56 16.34
C ILE A 61 33.44 0.71 17.40
N GLY A 62 32.13 0.54 17.36
CA GLY A 62 31.37 -0.32 18.27
C GLY A 62 29.93 0.11 18.43
N THR A 63 29.17 -0.59 19.28
CA THR A 63 27.74 -0.38 19.55
C THR A 63 27.54 -0.13 21.05
N THR A 64 26.75 0.89 21.38
CA THR A 64 26.51 1.28 22.79
C THR A 64 25.64 0.24 23.55
N PRO A 65 25.95 0.01 24.87
CA PRO A 65 27.09 0.58 25.65
C PRO A 65 28.38 -0.18 25.41
N PHE A 66 29.50 0.51 25.18
CA PHE A 66 30.81 -0.12 25.07
C PHE A 66 31.94 0.84 25.50
N THR A 67 33.16 0.33 25.67
CA THR A 67 34.34 1.12 26.01
C THR A 67 35.46 0.84 25.02
N ALA A 68 36.11 1.88 24.52
CA ALA A 68 37.20 1.77 23.59
C ALA A 68 38.39 2.68 23.97
N PRO A 69 39.64 2.29 23.62
CA PRO A 69 40.79 3.17 23.70
C PRO A 69 40.76 4.17 22.54
N ILE A 70 40.66 5.46 22.86
CA ILE A 70 40.60 6.54 21.87
C ILE A 70 41.83 7.43 21.99
N LYS A 71 42.51 7.72 20.87
CA LYS A 71 43.68 8.61 20.82
C LYS A 71 43.32 10.00 21.38
N ALA A 72 44.23 10.54 22.19
CA ALA A 72 44.11 11.89 22.77
C ALA A 72 43.98 12.96 21.68
N GLY A 73 43.18 13.99 21.98
CA GLY A 73 42.87 15.11 21.09
C GLY A 73 41.40 15.25 20.79
N GLN A 74 41.04 16.23 19.98
CA GLN A 74 39.63 16.45 19.57
C GLN A 74 39.17 15.33 18.66
N SER A 75 37.96 14.85 18.90
CA SER A 75 37.35 13.81 18.12
C SER A 75 35.80 14.02 18.05
N THR A 76 35.20 13.74 16.91
CA THR A 76 33.75 13.75 16.71
C THR A 76 33.31 12.32 16.51
N PHE A 77 32.24 11.97 17.16
CA PHE A 77 31.58 10.66 17.12
C PHE A 77 30.16 10.81 16.67
N ARG A 78 29.75 10.06 15.64
CA ARG A 78 28.36 9.97 15.16
C ARG A 78 27.74 8.72 15.76
N TYR A 79 26.62 8.91 16.42
CA TYR A 79 25.75 7.88 16.95
C TYR A 79 24.62 7.65 15.94
N SER A 80 24.44 6.43 15.49
CA SER A 80 23.43 6.04 14.52
C SER A 80 22.64 4.84 15.01
N LEU A 81 21.32 4.94 15.02
CA LEU A 81 20.41 3.86 15.39
C LEU A 81 19.22 3.90 14.42
N ASP A 82 18.80 2.70 13.97
CA ASP A 82 17.63 2.60 13.10
C ASP A 82 16.40 3.29 13.71
N ARG A 83 15.63 4.01 12.88
CA ARG A 83 14.48 4.83 13.27
C ARG A 83 14.79 6.03 14.17
N TYR A 84 16.06 6.39 14.37
CA TYR A 84 16.47 7.57 15.14
C TYR A 84 17.33 8.50 14.29
N LEU A 85 17.31 9.78 14.63
CA LEU A 85 18.16 10.78 13.99
C LEU A 85 19.60 10.58 14.42
N ASP A 86 20.54 10.62 13.45
CA ASP A 86 21.96 10.61 13.74
C ASP A 86 22.31 11.79 14.66
N THR A 87 23.11 11.51 15.69
CA THR A 87 23.55 12.50 16.66
C THR A 87 25.06 12.56 16.67
N GLU A 88 25.64 13.75 16.59
CA GLU A 88 27.08 13.95 16.66
C GLU A 88 27.50 14.54 18.00
N ILE A 89 28.52 13.95 18.61
CA ILE A 89 29.18 14.45 19.82
C ILE A 89 30.63 14.74 19.51
N SER A 90 31.05 15.98 19.72
CA SER A 90 32.45 16.40 19.68
C SER A 90 33.01 16.52 21.09
N ALA A 91 34.14 15.86 21.33
CA ALA A 91 34.79 15.87 22.65
C ALA A 91 36.32 15.91 22.53
N VAL A 92 36.96 16.51 23.53
CA VAL A 92 38.41 16.44 23.70
C VAL A 92 38.75 15.23 24.55
N ILE A 93 39.46 14.26 23.95
CA ILE A 93 39.91 13.07 24.66
C ILE A 93 41.23 13.39 25.33
N GLU A 94 41.30 13.29 26.66
CA GLU A 94 42.48 13.65 27.44
C GLU A 94 43.64 12.71 27.23
N GLY A 95 43.36 11.46 26.90
CA GLY A 95 44.39 10.41 26.82
C GLY A 95 44.86 9.95 28.19
N ARG A 96 46.11 9.48 28.26
CA ARG A 96 46.77 9.03 29.50
C ARG A 96 46.01 7.96 30.28
N GLU A 97 45.21 7.13 29.58
CA GLU A 97 44.32 6.10 30.14
C GLU A 97 43.21 6.64 31.06
N ILE A 98 42.98 7.96 31.04
CA ILE A 98 41.90 8.59 31.80
C ILE A 98 40.56 8.10 31.25
N ALA A 99 39.66 7.70 32.17
CA ALA A 99 38.31 7.29 31.82
C ALA A 99 37.44 8.52 31.59
N GLN A 100 36.71 8.52 30.45
CA GLN A 100 35.73 9.53 30.08
C GLN A 100 34.46 8.81 29.59
N THR A 101 33.30 9.40 29.78
CA THR A 101 32.04 8.85 29.25
C THR A 101 31.41 9.87 28.32
N LEU A 102 31.00 9.40 27.14
CA LEU A 102 30.22 10.15 26.18
C LEU A 102 28.86 9.49 26.07
N ALA A 103 27.78 10.25 26.27
CA ALA A 103 26.42 9.76 26.24
C ALA A 103 25.57 10.63 25.32
N ALA A 104 24.73 10.00 24.49
CA ALA A 104 23.78 10.66 23.61
C ALA A 104 22.36 10.23 23.93
N THR A 105 21.43 11.17 23.97
CA THR A 105 20.00 10.88 23.86
C THR A 105 19.61 11.03 22.40
N LEU A 106 19.15 9.93 21.79
CA LEU A 106 18.78 9.90 20.38
C LEU A 106 17.32 10.36 20.22
N ARG A 107 17.09 11.15 19.20
CA ARG A 107 15.76 11.66 18.89
C ARG A 107 15.07 10.74 17.87
N PRO A 108 13.79 10.37 18.07
CA PRO A 108 13.06 9.60 17.09
C PRO A 108 13.06 10.26 15.70
N ALA A 109 13.26 9.47 14.66
CA ALA A 109 13.13 9.91 13.27
C ALA A 109 11.72 9.61 12.72
N TRP A 110 10.72 9.57 13.57
CA TRP A 110 9.33 9.28 13.25
C TRP A 110 8.38 10.19 14.03
N ALA A 111 7.13 10.21 13.60
CA ALA A 111 6.04 10.90 14.29
C ALA A 111 4.83 9.98 14.47
N GLU A 112 4.02 10.26 15.49
CA GLU A 112 2.69 9.68 15.65
C GLU A 112 1.71 10.37 14.69
N VAL A 113 1.15 9.60 13.74
CA VAL A 113 0.17 10.09 12.77
C VAL A 113 -1.19 9.48 13.04
N THR A 114 -2.20 10.33 13.26
CA THR A 114 -3.59 9.91 13.38
C THR A 114 -4.30 10.10 12.04
N ILE A 115 -5.00 9.05 11.57
CA ILE A 115 -5.67 9.02 10.27
C ILE A 115 -7.17 8.77 10.49
N PRO A 116 -7.94 9.80 10.83
CA PRO A 116 -9.37 9.64 11.10
C PRO A 116 -10.14 9.35 9.82
N THR A 117 -10.91 8.26 9.80
CA THR A 117 -11.78 7.89 8.68
C THR A 117 -13.22 7.69 9.14
N THR A 118 -14.16 7.88 8.21
CA THR A 118 -15.56 7.51 8.34
C THR A 118 -15.93 6.63 7.13
N PRO A 119 -16.25 5.32 7.33
CA PRO A 119 -16.18 4.58 8.60
C PRO A 119 -14.75 4.37 9.10
N THR A 120 -14.61 4.03 10.38
CA THR A 120 -13.35 3.61 11.01
C THR A 120 -13.02 2.16 10.68
N GLY A 121 -11.81 1.69 11.08
CA GLY A 121 -11.39 0.30 10.91
C GLY A 121 -10.84 -0.02 9.52
N ALA A 122 -10.49 1.00 8.75
CA ALA A 122 -9.83 0.82 7.46
C ALA A 122 -8.35 0.43 7.64
N GLN A 123 -7.88 -0.48 6.78
CA GLN A 123 -6.47 -0.84 6.68
C GLN A 123 -5.68 0.33 6.09
N VAL A 124 -4.51 0.61 6.67
CA VAL A 124 -3.60 1.63 6.17
C VAL A 124 -2.38 0.99 5.52
N LEU A 125 -1.99 1.51 4.37
CA LEU A 125 -0.74 1.19 3.70
C LEU A 125 0.12 2.45 3.67
N ILE A 126 1.42 2.26 3.92
CA ILE A 126 2.43 3.33 3.82
C ILE A 126 3.41 2.91 2.74
N ASP A 127 3.55 3.72 1.70
CA ASP A 127 4.39 3.44 0.51
C ASP A 127 4.08 2.08 -0.15
N GLY A 128 2.82 1.63 -0.06
CA GLY A 128 2.36 0.35 -0.58
C GLY A 128 2.50 -0.84 0.37
N GLU A 129 3.21 -0.67 1.50
CA GLU A 129 3.35 -1.72 2.51
C GLU A 129 2.21 -1.66 3.53
N VAL A 130 1.63 -2.83 3.84
CA VAL A 130 0.53 -2.95 4.80
C VAL A 130 1.03 -2.65 6.21
N SER A 131 0.45 -1.66 6.85
CA SER A 131 0.77 -1.31 8.23
C SER A 131 0.10 -2.23 9.25
N ASN A 132 0.61 -2.23 10.47
CA ASN A 132 0.09 -3.05 11.58
C ASN A 132 -1.09 -2.39 12.32
N PHE A 133 -1.65 -1.30 11.81
CA PHE A 133 -2.74 -0.58 12.47
C PHE A 133 -3.91 -0.32 11.52
N LEU A 134 -5.07 -0.09 12.14
CA LEU A 134 -6.31 0.31 11.47
C LEU A 134 -6.67 1.73 11.87
N THR A 135 -7.41 2.43 10.97
CA THR A 135 -7.87 3.79 11.28
C THR A 135 -8.79 3.81 12.49
N PRO A 136 -8.69 4.85 13.35
CA PRO A 136 -7.95 6.09 13.14
C PRO A 136 -6.45 6.05 13.47
N GLY A 137 -5.86 4.97 13.96
CA GLY A 137 -4.49 4.91 14.44
C GLY A 137 -4.37 5.16 15.95
N PRO A 138 -3.23 5.62 16.51
CA PRO A 138 -2.09 6.25 15.84
C PRO A 138 -1.11 5.28 15.16
N ALA A 139 -0.37 5.80 14.19
CA ALA A 139 0.71 5.12 13.50
C ALA A 139 2.03 5.85 13.67
N GLU A 140 3.10 5.10 13.90
CA GLU A 140 4.45 5.64 13.84
C GLU A 140 4.94 5.62 12.39
N ILE A 141 5.03 6.78 11.76
CA ILE A 141 5.52 6.95 10.39
C ILE A 141 6.86 7.68 10.42
N LEU A 142 7.86 7.16 9.71
CA LEU A 142 9.18 7.77 9.61
C LEU A 142 9.09 9.19 9.04
N GLN A 143 10.12 10.00 9.29
CA GLN A 143 10.23 11.33 8.68
C GLN A 143 10.34 11.24 7.16
N GLY A 144 9.78 12.21 6.47
CA GLY A 144 9.83 12.32 5.01
C GLY A 144 8.46 12.36 4.37
N GLU A 145 8.45 12.27 3.06
CA GLU A 145 7.22 12.18 2.27
C GLU A 145 6.83 10.72 2.09
N HIS A 146 5.60 10.38 2.47
CA HIS A 146 5.05 9.04 2.38
C HIS A 146 3.71 9.05 1.66
N ARG A 147 3.47 8.01 0.85
CA ARG A 147 2.15 7.76 0.28
C ARG A 147 1.32 6.96 1.27
N VAL A 148 0.33 7.61 1.85
CA VAL A 148 -0.65 6.96 2.74
C VAL A 148 -1.85 6.53 1.89
N THR A 149 -2.18 5.23 1.94
CA THR A 149 -3.36 4.68 1.28
C THR A 149 -4.25 4.02 2.32
N VAL A 150 -5.54 4.31 2.25
CA VAL A 150 -6.56 3.75 3.15
C VAL A 150 -7.48 2.86 2.35
N VAL A 151 -7.67 1.61 2.81
CA VAL A 151 -8.47 0.58 2.13
C VAL A 151 -9.49 -0.01 3.11
N LEU A 152 -10.76 0.02 2.74
CA LEU A 152 -11.84 -0.61 3.48
C LEU A 152 -12.72 -1.39 2.51
N SER A 153 -13.06 -2.64 2.87
CA SER A 153 -13.92 -3.47 2.02
C SER A 153 -15.27 -2.80 1.75
N GLY A 154 -15.68 -2.76 0.48
CA GLY A 154 -16.89 -2.09 0.04
C GLY A 154 -16.77 -0.57 -0.14
N TYR A 155 -15.58 0.00 0.01
CA TYR A 155 -15.34 1.42 -0.19
C TYR A 155 -14.25 1.65 -1.25
N GLU A 156 -14.28 2.81 -1.90
CA GLU A 156 -13.20 3.26 -2.76
C GLU A 156 -11.95 3.52 -1.91
N SER A 157 -10.78 3.09 -2.40
CA SER A 157 -9.52 3.40 -1.73
C SER A 157 -9.23 4.90 -1.80
N TRP A 158 -8.76 5.46 -0.68
CA TRP A 158 -8.26 6.83 -0.60
C TRP A 158 -6.73 6.80 -0.56
N SER A 159 -6.06 7.76 -1.20
CA SER A 159 -4.60 7.87 -1.15
C SER A 159 -4.16 9.32 -1.29
N ASP A 160 -3.16 9.71 -0.49
CA ASP A 160 -2.54 11.04 -0.54
C ASP A 160 -1.07 10.97 -0.13
N LEU A 161 -0.31 12.03 -0.44
CA LEU A 161 1.06 12.23 0.02
C LEU A 161 1.05 13.00 1.34
N VAL A 162 1.74 12.45 2.33
CA VAL A 162 1.83 13.01 3.67
C VAL A 162 3.29 13.26 4.01
N TYR A 163 3.64 14.49 4.35
CA TYR A 163 4.97 14.81 4.85
C TYR A 163 5.01 14.74 6.38
N VAL A 164 5.90 13.93 6.91
CA VAL A 164 6.05 13.67 8.34
C VAL A 164 7.33 14.33 8.86
N HIS A 165 7.16 15.20 9.86
CA HIS A 165 8.29 15.78 10.61
C HIS A 165 8.55 14.95 11.87
N PRO A 166 9.83 14.73 12.24
CA PRO A 166 10.16 13.94 13.43
C PRO A 166 9.61 14.58 14.71
N GLU A 167 9.20 13.75 15.67
CA GLU A 167 8.68 14.14 16.99
C GLU A 167 7.38 14.97 16.98
N GLU A 168 6.79 15.23 15.82
CA GLU A 168 5.51 15.93 15.69
C GLU A 168 4.34 14.97 15.88
N ARG A 169 3.24 15.43 16.50
CA ARG A 169 1.97 14.72 16.45
C ARG A 169 1.14 15.26 15.31
N LEU A 170 0.99 14.46 14.26
CA LEU A 170 0.25 14.82 13.06
C LEU A 170 -1.13 14.16 13.07
N ALA A 171 -2.18 14.96 12.93
CA ALA A 171 -3.52 14.45 12.65
C ALA A 171 -3.94 14.89 11.24
N LEU A 172 -4.25 13.92 10.38
CA LEU A 172 -4.80 14.23 9.07
C LEU A 172 -6.22 14.77 9.18
N ALA A 173 -6.67 15.51 8.19
CA ALA A 173 -8.06 15.90 8.08
C ALA A 173 -8.96 14.64 8.00
N PRO A 174 -10.18 14.68 8.59
CA PRO A 174 -11.09 13.53 8.56
C PRO A 174 -11.40 13.09 7.11
N ILE A 175 -11.17 11.82 6.81
CA ILE A 175 -11.37 11.21 5.50
C ILE A 175 -12.74 10.54 5.46
N GLN A 176 -13.63 11.02 4.58
CA GLN A 176 -14.91 10.38 4.31
C GLN A 176 -14.73 9.36 3.18
N LEU A 177 -14.76 8.07 3.50
CA LEU A 177 -14.64 7.01 2.50
C LEU A 177 -15.95 6.91 1.72
N LYS A 178 -15.85 6.84 0.40
CA LYS A 178 -17.00 6.67 -0.50
C LYS A 178 -17.27 5.19 -0.71
N LYS A 179 -18.56 4.78 -0.66
CA LYS A 179 -18.94 3.41 -1.00
C LYS A 179 -18.57 3.12 -2.46
N ALA A 180 -17.93 1.97 -2.69
CA ALA A 180 -17.67 1.49 -4.04
C ALA A 180 -18.99 1.10 -4.70
N VAL A 181 -19.17 1.45 -5.99
CA VAL A 181 -20.38 1.08 -6.76
C VAL A 181 -20.47 -0.44 -6.92
N ALA A 182 -21.69 -0.98 -6.91
CA ALA A 182 -21.94 -2.34 -7.33
C ALA A 182 -22.20 -2.37 -8.85
N THR A 183 -22.02 -3.53 -9.47
CA THR A 183 -22.19 -3.68 -10.93
C THR A 183 -23.12 -4.84 -11.25
N VAL A 184 -24.05 -4.64 -12.18
CA VAL A 184 -24.87 -5.70 -12.75
C VAL A 184 -24.61 -5.84 -14.24
N THR A 185 -24.42 -7.08 -14.71
CA THR A 185 -24.33 -7.42 -16.14
C THR A 185 -25.60 -8.19 -16.50
N VAL A 186 -26.30 -7.77 -17.53
CA VAL A 186 -27.52 -8.41 -17.98
C VAL A 186 -27.36 -8.93 -19.40
N ASN A 187 -27.56 -10.24 -19.57
CA ASN A 187 -27.55 -10.94 -20.84
C ASN A 187 -28.93 -11.57 -21.06
N SER A 188 -29.37 -11.64 -22.32
CA SER A 188 -30.59 -12.38 -22.69
C SER A 188 -30.39 -13.16 -23.99
N HIS A 189 -31.18 -14.19 -24.14
CA HIS A 189 -31.45 -14.81 -25.43
C HIS A 189 -32.96 -14.79 -25.69
N PRO A 190 -33.43 -14.19 -26.84
CA PRO A 190 -32.59 -13.50 -27.82
C PRO A 190 -31.94 -12.22 -27.23
N VAL A 191 -30.86 -11.77 -27.86
CA VAL A 191 -30.18 -10.51 -27.53
C VAL A 191 -31.00 -9.31 -27.98
N GLY A 192 -30.74 -8.13 -27.41
CA GLY A 192 -31.43 -6.89 -27.78
C GLY A 192 -32.70 -6.66 -26.98
N ALA A 193 -32.97 -7.41 -25.91
CA ALA A 193 -34.08 -7.15 -25.01
C ALA A 193 -33.88 -5.84 -24.23
N SER A 194 -34.95 -5.06 -24.08
CA SER A 194 -34.91 -3.82 -23.29
C SER A 194 -34.73 -4.11 -21.81
N ILE A 195 -33.87 -3.34 -21.16
CA ILE A 195 -33.61 -3.40 -19.74
C ILE A 195 -34.21 -2.18 -19.06
N THR A 196 -35.05 -2.41 -18.07
CA THR A 196 -35.54 -1.40 -17.13
C THR A 196 -35.01 -1.75 -15.74
N LEU A 197 -34.32 -0.83 -15.10
CA LEU A 197 -33.83 -0.96 -13.74
C LEU A 197 -34.46 0.12 -12.87
N ASP A 198 -35.13 -0.28 -11.78
CA ASP A 198 -35.85 0.62 -10.88
C ASP A 198 -36.77 1.60 -11.63
N ASP A 199 -37.55 1.02 -12.55
CA ASP A 199 -38.50 1.70 -13.44
C ASP A 199 -37.87 2.69 -14.45
N LYS A 200 -36.55 2.71 -14.58
CA LYS A 200 -35.83 3.55 -15.53
C LYS A 200 -35.20 2.69 -16.64
N TYR A 201 -35.38 3.13 -17.90
CA TYR A 201 -34.77 2.47 -19.06
C TYR A 201 -33.24 2.66 -19.05
N GLU A 202 -32.50 1.54 -19.11
CA GLU A 202 -31.04 1.51 -19.03
C GLU A 202 -30.36 0.93 -20.31
N GLY A 203 -31.14 0.66 -21.36
CA GLY A 203 -30.60 0.15 -22.63
C GLY A 203 -31.09 -1.23 -23.00
N ILE A 204 -30.31 -1.96 -23.79
CA ILE A 204 -30.63 -3.30 -24.28
C ILE A 204 -29.51 -4.30 -23.92
N THR A 205 -29.93 -5.59 -23.90
CA THR A 205 -28.96 -6.70 -23.64
C THR A 205 -28.06 -6.98 -24.86
N PRO A 206 -26.78 -7.35 -24.63
CA PRO A 206 -26.07 -7.39 -23.33
C PRO A 206 -25.66 -6.01 -22.86
N SER A 207 -25.78 -5.74 -21.57
CA SER A 207 -25.39 -4.46 -20.97
C SER A 207 -24.75 -4.66 -19.59
N LYS A 208 -23.85 -3.74 -19.23
CA LYS A 208 -23.23 -3.65 -17.92
C LYS A 208 -23.50 -2.27 -17.34
N MET A 209 -24.03 -2.22 -16.12
CA MET A 209 -24.44 -0.97 -15.47
C MET A 209 -24.02 -0.95 -14.00
N SER A 210 -23.81 0.26 -13.48
CA SER A 210 -23.53 0.50 -12.05
C SER A 210 -24.85 0.69 -11.31
N VAL A 211 -24.93 0.14 -10.09
CA VAL A 211 -26.10 0.27 -9.21
C VAL A 211 -25.65 0.75 -7.83
N SER A 212 -26.54 1.40 -7.09
CA SER A 212 -26.33 1.78 -5.70
C SER A 212 -26.10 0.55 -4.84
N PRO A 213 -25.06 0.50 -4.02
CA PRO A 213 -24.84 -0.65 -3.15
C PRO A 213 -25.82 -0.64 -1.96
N ASP A 214 -26.11 -1.85 -1.44
CA ASP A 214 -26.88 -2.11 -0.23
C ASP A 214 -28.36 -1.66 -0.29
N GLU A 215 -28.84 -1.34 -1.49
CA GLU A 215 -30.23 -1.01 -1.77
C GLU A 215 -30.90 -2.11 -2.59
N PRO A 216 -32.22 -2.34 -2.46
CA PRO A 216 -32.97 -3.27 -3.32
C PRO A 216 -33.14 -2.67 -4.71
N HIS A 217 -32.85 -3.47 -5.73
CA HIS A 217 -33.03 -3.13 -7.13
C HIS A 217 -34.00 -4.11 -7.80
N ARG A 218 -34.76 -3.64 -8.80
CA ARG A 218 -35.64 -4.45 -9.64
C ARG A 218 -35.26 -4.29 -11.10
N ALA A 219 -34.76 -5.37 -11.70
CA ALA A 219 -34.50 -5.43 -13.12
C ALA A 219 -35.70 -6.07 -13.82
N ARG A 220 -36.20 -5.44 -14.89
CA ARG A 220 -37.17 -5.98 -15.82
C ARG A 220 -36.56 -6.03 -17.20
N ILE A 221 -36.57 -7.22 -17.80
CA ILE A 221 -36.06 -7.49 -19.14
C ILE A 221 -37.23 -7.88 -20.03
N SER A 222 -37.42 -7.15 -21.13
CA SER A 222 -38.59 -7.34 -21.99
C SER A 222 -38.25 -7.24 -23.47
N GLN A 223 -38.88 -8.07 -24.28
CA GLN A 223 -38.78 -8.04 -25.73
C GLN A 223 -40.13 -8.35 -26.34
N VAL A 224 -40.45 -7.71 -27.46
CA VAL A 224 -41.71 -7.94 -28.16
C VAL A 224 -41.84 -9.42 -28.56
N GLY A 225 -43.00 -10.02 -28.31
CA GLY A 225 -43.26 -11.44 -28.56
C GLY A 225 -42.78 -12.40 -27.46
N TYR A 226 -42.17 -11.87 -26.38
CA TYR A 226 -41.67 -12.67 -25.28
C TYR A 226 -42.29 -12.26 -23.94
N ARG A 227 -42.34 -13.23 -23.01
CA ARG A 227 -42.77 -12.97 -21.63
C ARG A 227 -41.69 -12.14 -20.94
N PRO A 228 -42.03 -11.00 -20.29
CA PRO A 228 -41.08 -10.24 -19.52
C PRO A 228 -40.50 -11.05 -18.36
N TYR A 229 -39.19 -10.90 -18.11
CA TYR A 229 -38.50 -11.44 -16.94
C TYR A 229 -38.31 -10.34 -15.93
N GLU A 230 -38.52 -10.65 -14.66
CA GLU A 230 -38.28 -9.71 -13.55
C GLU A 230 -37.49 -10.39 -12.45
N GLU A 231 -36.48 -9.67 -11.90
CA GLU A 231 -35.66 -10.11 -10.79
C GLU A 231 -35.41 -8.95 -9.87
N SER A 232 -35.58 -9.19 -8.55
CA SER A 232 -35.18 -8.26 -7.51
C SER A 232 -33.88 -8.76 -6.86
N PHE A 233 -32.97 -7.84 -6.62
CA PHE A 233 -31.66 -8.17 -6.02
C PHE A 233 -31.14 -7.01 -5.19
N THR A 234 -30.20 -7.33 -4.27
CA THR A 234 -29.41 -6.35 -3.51
C THR A 234 -27.95 -6.74 -3.64
N LEU A 235 -27.08 -5.78 -3.93
CA LEU A 235 -25.64 -5.99 -4.05
C LEU A 235 -24.91 -5.18 -3.00
N ARG A 236 -23.91 -5.81 -2.37
CA ARG A 236 -22.99 -5.08 -1.49
C ARG A 236 -22.05 -4.23 -2.32
N SER A 237 -21.51 -3.18 -1.70
CA SER A 237 -20.49 -2.32 -2.31
C SER A 237 -19.34 -3.13 -2.94
N GLY A 238 -18.97 -2.78 -4.18
CA GLY A 238 -17.91 -3.43 -4.94
C GLY A 238 -18.27 -4.80 -5.52
N ASN A 239 -19.45 -5.36 -5.23
CA ASN A 239 -19.85 -6.66 -5.76
C ASN A 239 -20.40 -6.56 -7.19
N THR A 240 -20.31 -7.69 -7.90
CA THR A 240 -20.87 -7.85 -9.24
C THR A 240 -21.92 -8.95 -9.26
N LYS A 241 -22.95 -8.78 -10.09
CA LYS A 241 -23.96 -9.79 -10.39
C LYS A 241 -24.10 -9.92 -11.90
N THR A 242 -24.24 -11.16 -12.38
CA THR A 242 -24.62 -11.44 -13.78
C THR A 242 -26.01 -12.06 -13.80
N ILE A 243 -26.92 -11.45 -14.54
CA ILE A 243 -28.27 -11.98 -14.88
C ILE A 243 -28.16 -12.49 -16.31
N SER A 244 -28.36 -13.78 -16.51
CA SER A 244 -28.39 -14.41 -17.85
C SER A 244 -29.65 -15.19 -18.00
N ILE A 245 -30.52 -14.80 -18.98
CA ILE A 245 -31.86 -15.33 -19.12
C ILE A 245 -32.14 -15.79 -20.54
N GLN A 246 -32.89 -16.86 -20.63
CA GLN A 246 -33.57 -17.30 -21.83
C GLN A 246 -35.02 -16.77 -21.77
N LEU A 247 -35.39 -15.81 -22.62
CA LEU A 247 -36.73 -15.31 -22.65
C LEU A 247 -37.68 -16.35 -23.30
N GLU A 248 -38.87 -16.53 -22.72
CA GLU A 248 -39.85 -17.45 -23.20
C GLU A 248 -40.79 -16.73 -24.21
N PRO A 249 -40.98 -17.24 -25.45
CA PRO A 249 -41.93 -16.68 -26.37
C PRO A 249 -43.35 -16.68 -25.77
N LEU A 250 -44.10 -15.63 -25.97
CA LEU A 250 -45.53 -15.63 -25.73
C LEU A 250 -46.21 -16.53 -26.76
N THR A 251 -47.25 -17.23 -26.36
CA THR A 251 -48.05 -18.08 -27.25
C THR A 251 -49.48 -17.61 -27.29
N GLY A 252 -50.13 -17.82 -28.42
CA GLY A 252 -51.53 -17.55 -28.62
C GLY A 252 -52.19 -18.64 -29.47
N GLU A 253 -53.52 -18.77 -29.38
CA GLU A 253 -54.27 -19.66 -30.23
C GLU A 253 -54.65 -18.94 -31.53
N VAL A 254 -54.35 -19.60 -32.65
CA VAL A 254 -54.68 -19.14 -33.99
C VAL A 254 -55.61 -20.19 -34.65
N GLN A 255 -56.85 -19.78 -35.02
CA GLN A 255 -57.76 -20.62 -35.80
C GLN A 255 -57.54 -20.31 -37.27
N ILE A 256 -57.28 -21.34 -38.09
CA ILE A 256 -57.12 -21.23 -39.52
C ILE A 256 -58.29 -21.93 -40.20
N VAL A 257 -59.08 -21.14 -40.89
CA VAL A 257 -60.30 -21.58 -41.63
C VAL A 257 -60.10 -21.24 -43.09
N THR A 258 -60.47 -22.14 -43.99
CA THR A 258 -60.45 -21.91 -45.47
C THR A 258 -61.71 -22.24 -46.16
N ASP A 259 -62.00 -21.56 -47.28
CA ASP A 259 -63.02 -21.90 -48.21
C ASP A 259 -62.44 -22.02 -49.65
N PRO A 260 -62.44 -23.19 -50.28
CA PRO A 260 -62.94 -24.49 -49.78
C PRO A 260 -62.15 -25.03 -48.59
N GLN A 261 -62.82 -25.83 -47.78
CA GLN A 261 -62.22 -26.48 -46.59
C GLN A 261 -61.18 -27.53 -46.98
N LYS A 262 -60.32 -27.96 -45.99
CA LYS A 262 -59.31 -29.02 -46.14
C LYS A 262 -58.09 -28.61 -46.93
N ALA A 263 -57.77 -27.31 -46.97
CA ALA A 263 -56.47 -26.91 -47.45
C ALA A 263 -55.42 -27.37 -46.43
N GLU A 264 -54.25 -27.90 -46.89
CA GLU A 264 -53.14 -28.20 -46.06
C GLU A 264 -52.54 -26.90 -45.44
N VAL A 265 -52.38 -26.90 -44.15
CA VAL A 265 -51.74 -25.79 -43.41
C VAL A 265 -50.28 -26.07 -43.12
N TRP A 266 -49.44 -25.25 -43.64
CA TRP A 266 -48.00 -25.29 -43.43
C TRP A 266 -47.57 -24.04 -42.64
N ILE A 267 -46.79 -24.23 -41.58
CA ILE A 267 -46.25 -23.14 -40.77
C ILE A 267 -44.75 -23.30 -40.73
N ASP A 268 -44.01 -22.24 -41.09
CA ASP A 268 -42.57 -22.21 -41.15
C ASP A 268 -41.97 -23.43 -41.93
N GLY A 269 -42.64 -23.78 -43.06
CA GLY A 269 -42.25 -24.89 -43.94
C GLY A 269 -42.61 -26.29 -43.40
N LYS A 270 -43.33 -26.40 -42.28
CA LYS A 270 -43.76 -27.67 -41.69
C LYS A 270 -45.28 -27.83 -41.80
N ARG A 271 -45.74 -29.00 -42.30
CA ARG A 271 -47.19 -29.33 -42.32
C ARG A 271 -47.71 -29.49 -40.89
N ASN A 272 -48.80 -28.77 -40.54
CA ASN A 272 -49.42 -28.77 -39.21
C ASN A 272 -50.86 -29.37 -39.22
N GLY A 273 -51.36 -29.77 -40.35
CA GLY A 273 -52.67 -30.36 -40.51
C GLY A 273 -53.46 -29.78 -41.67
N ASP A 274 -54.78 -30.02 -41.70
CA ASP A 274 -55.71 -29.45 -42.70
C ASP A 274 -56.52 -28.29 -42.07
N SER A 275 -57.02 -27.35 -42.88
CA SER A 275 -57.76 -26.18 -42.40
C SER A 275 -58.95 -26.57 -41.53
N ASP A 276 -59.56 -25.56 -40.86
CA ASP A 276 -60.47 -25.66 -39.73
C ASP A 276 -59.77 -26.20 -38.48
N ILE A 277 -58.52 -25.82 -38.32
CA ILE A 277 -57.58 -26.22 -37.20
C ILE A 277 -57.35 -25.03 -36.30
N THR A 278 -57.25 -25.29 -34.97
CA THR A 278 -56.70 -24.34 -33.98
C THR A 278 -55.34 -24.78 -33.60
N LEU A 279 -54.35 -23.89 -33.72
CA LEU A 279 -52.97 -24.12 -33.42
C LEU A 279 -52.48 -23.13 -32.37
N THR A 280 -51.62 -23.59 -31.47
CA THR A 280 -50.91 -22.70 -30.56
C THR A 280 -49.60 -22.27 -31.22
N LEU A 281 -49.49 -21.00 -31.56
CA LEU A 281 -48.33 -20.38 -32.18
C LEU A 281 -47.62 -19.43 -31.23
N THR A 282 -46.33 -19.23 -31.41
CA THR A 282 -45.61 -18.17 -30.69
C THR A 282 -46.05 -16.80 -31.22
N ALA A 283 -45.98 -15.78 -30.39
CA ALA A 283 -46.26 -14.39 -30.81
C ALA A 283 -45.09 -13.76 -31.59
N LEU A 284 -44.39 -14.57 -32.36
CA LEU A 284 -43.29 -14.19 -33.26
C LEU A 284 -43.83 -14.23 -34.71
N PRO A 285 -43.16 -13.63 -35.70
CA PRO A 285 -43.50 -13.80 -37.10
C PRO A 285 -43.43 -15.25 -37.51
N HIS A 286 -44.49 -15.72 -38.22
CA HIS A 286 -44.59 -17.06 -38.81
C HIS A 286 -44.97 -16.94 -40.28
N ASP A 287 -44.34 -17.78 -41.13
CA ASP A 287 -44.79 -17.98 -42.51
C ASP A 287 -45.90 -19.03 -42.54
N ILE A 288 -47.09 -18.60 -42.95
CA ILE A 288 -48.25 -19.49 -43.10
C ILE A 288 -48.52 -19.71 -44.57
N GLU A 289 -48.42 -20.95 -45.03
CA GLU A 289 -48.69 -21.36 -46.40
C GLU A 289 -49.90 -22.32 -46.38
N LEU A 290 -50.87 -22.04 -47.24
CA LEU A 290 -52.06 -22.88 -47.44
C LEU A 290 -51.95 -23.52 -48.80
N ARG A 291 -52.08 -24.86 -48.89
CA ARG A 291 -52.01 -25.61 -50.14
C ARG A 291 -53.30 -26.37 -50.31
N LEU A 292 -53.92 -26.25 -51.48
CA LEU A 292 -55.14 -26.97 -51.85
C LEU A 292 -54.84 -27.74 -53.13
N ASP A 293 -54.96 -29.08 -53.09
CA ASP A 293 -54.90 -29.88 -54.27
C ASP A 293 -56.14 -29.63 -55.11
N GLY A 294 -56.00 -29.25 -56.41
CA GLY A 294 -57.01 -28.92 -57.33
C GLY A 294 -57.64 -30.15 -58.05
#